data_89c0817154c64862f308a7861dc15d7f
#
_entry.id   89c0817154c64862f308a7861dc15d7f
#
_cell.length_a   1.000
_cell.length_b   1.000
_cell.length_c   1.000
_cell.angle_alpha   90.00
_cell.angle_beta   90.00
_cell.angle_gamma   90.00
#
_symmetry.space_group_name_H-M   'P 1'
#
loop_
_entity.id
_entity.type
_entity.pdbx_description
1 polymer ?
#
loop_
_entity_poly.entity_id
_entity_poly.type
_entity_poly.pdbx_seq_one_letter_code
_entity_poly.pdbx_strand_id
1 'polypeptide(L)'
;MLLPALILALGIILVPMINVFIQSLQDGNGNFSLEQYYFLFTDKLALQNLWYTVWITVVTVAGAITISYLLALYLRFSDSKISKVISTVYLLPRFVPHLVAIYAMMTVVRDSGFLNRLSQVFGYNFKPGLLYNAKGIIMMNLWFNIAFATMIIVAALAGIPDSIIESSRDVGAGRIYTFFKMVLPLSIKDVLVAMTFIFMSNISSFTTPYIIGPNHPKMFGVYLRDQFSKMRYERAAAVSVLIFAFSSISAIVYLYTNLKEK
;
A
#
# COMPACT_ATOMS: atom_id res chain seq x y z
N MET A 1 29.31 -1.14 -22.83
CA MET A 1 29.51 -1.38 -21.37
C MET A 1 28.23 -1.70 -20.59
N LEU A 2 27.02 -1.29 -21.03
CA LEU A 2 25.75 -1.60 -20.34
C LEU A 2 25.29 -3.06 -20.47
N LEU A 3 25.62 -3.73 -21.58
CA LEU A 3 25.10 -5.07 -21.91
C LEU A 3 25.46 -6.15 -20.85
N PRO A 4 26.70 -6.28 -20.37
CA PRO A 4 27.04 -7.26 -19.33
C PRO A 4 26.31 -7.02 -18.02
N ALA A 5 26.16 -5.75 -17.61
CA ALA A 5 25.43 -5.38 -16.40
C ALA A 5 23.94 -5.70 -16.53
N LEU A 6 23.35 -5.46 -17.71
CA LEU A 6 21.95 -5.78 -17.99
C LEU A 6 21.71 -7.30 -17.97
N ILE A 7 22.60 -8.10 -18.59
CA ILE A 7 22.48 -9.56 -18.59
C ILE A 7 22.59 -10.12 -17.17
N LEU A 8 23.55 -9.63 -16.39
CA LEU A 8 23.69 -10.02 -14.98
C LEU A 8 22.45 -9.65 -14.16
N ALA A 9 21.96 -8.41 -14.27
CA ALA A 9 20.78 -7.96 -13.55
C ALA A 9 19.53 -8.78 -13.91
N LEU A 10 19.31 -9.02 -15.21
CA LEU A 10 18.20 -9.85 -15.68
C LEU A 10 18.35 -11.31 -15.21
N GLY A 11 19.56 -11.88 -15.26
CA GLY A 11 19.82 -13.24 -14.78
C GLY A 11 19.50 -13.37 -13.27
N ILE A 12 19.99 -12.46 -12.44
CA ILE A 12 19.76 -12.49 -10.99
C ILE A 12 18.26 -12.32 -10.64
N ILE A 13 17.51 -11.59 -11.45
CA ILE A 13 16.08 -11.34 -11.19
C ILE A 13 15.21 -12.44 -11.82
N LEU A 14 15.39 -12.71 -13.11
CA LEU A 14 14.49 -13.59 -13.86
C LEU A 14 14.68 -15.07 -13.51
N VAL A 15 15.90 -15.53 -13.27
CA VAL A 15 16.13 -16.95 -12.96
C VAL A 15 15.40 -17.40 -11.69
N PRO A 16 15.50 -16.69 -10.54
CA PRO A 16 14.72 -17.04 -9.36
C PRO A 16 13.20 -16.91 -9.58
N MET A 17 12.74 -15.90 -10.32
CA MET A 17 11.32 -15.75 -10.63
C MET A 17 10.77 -16.91 -11.45
N ILE A 18 11.51 -17.34 -12.49
CA ILE A 18 11.14 -18.50 -13.32
C ILE A 18 11.12 -19.76 -12.46
N ASN A 19 12.11 -19.95 -11.59
CA ASN A 19 12.16 -21.11 -10.68
C ASN A 19 10.96 -21.14 -9.75
N VAL A 20 10.59 -20.00 -9.13
CA VAL A 20 9.39 -19.92 -8.28
C VAL A 20 8.13 -20.20 -9.10
N PHE A 21 8.04 -19.71 -10.33
CA PHE A 21 6.90 -19.99 -11.21
C PHE A 21 6.81 -21.50 -11.55
N ILE A 22 7.93 -22.14 -11.92
CA ILE A 22 7.98 -23.60 -12.19
C ILE A 22 7.59 -24.37 -10.92
N GLN A 23 8.17 -24.03 -9.78
CA GLN A 23 7.89 -24.68 -8.50
C GLN A 23 6.43 -24.56 -8.10
N SER A 24 5.76 -23.44 -8.42
CA SER A 24 4.33 -23.24 -8.15
C SER A 24 3.41 -24.20 -8.92
N LEU A 25 3.93 -24.78 -10.02
CA LEU A 25 3.24 -25.75 -10.89
C LEU A 25 3.69 -27.18 -10.62
N GLN A 26 4.27 -27.47 -9.46
CA GLN A 26 4.73 -28.81 -9.08
C GLN A 26 3.96 -29.34 -7.89
N ASP A 27 3.84 -30.68 -7.84
CA ASP A 27 3.49 -31.44 -6.64
C ASP A 27 4.72 -31.67 -5.75
N GLY A 28 4.55 -32.27 -4.57
CA GLY A 28 5.66 -32.61 -3.68
C GLY A 28 6.68 -33.63 -4.24
N ASN A 29 6.41 -34.22 -5.40
CA ASN A 29 7.29 -35.17 -6.10
C ASN A 29 7.99 -34.54 -7.31
N GLY A 30 7.76 -33.25 -7.58
CA GLY A 30 8.34 -32.54 -8.70
C GLY A 30 7.62 -32.71 -10.03
N ASN A 31 6.46 -33.38 -10.09
CA ASN A 31 5.65 -33.52 -11.29
C ASN A 31 4.79 -32.27 -11.51
N PHE A 32 4.46 -32.00 -12.78
CA PHE A 32 3.54 -30.90 -13.09
C PHE A 32 2.17 -31.11 -12.47
N SER A 33 1.73 -30.11 -11.70
CA SER A 33 0.43 -30.16 -11.01
C SER A 33 -0.13 -28.74 -10.77
N LEU A 34 -1.44 -28.59 -10.85
CA LEU A 34 -2.17 -27.39 -10.43
C LEU A 34 -2.79 -27.52 -9.03
N GLU A 35 -2.43 -28.56 -8.28
CA GLU A 35 -2.98 -28.88 -6.96
C GLU A 35 -2.85 -27.71 -5.98
N GLN A 36 -1.73 -26.98 -6.00
CA GLN A 36 -1.50 -25.86 -5.09
C GLN A 36 -2.46 -24.71 -5.35
N TYR A 37 -2.76 -24.41 -6.62
CA TYR A 37 -3.75 -23.39 -6.99
C TYR A 37 -5.16 -23.87 -6.66
N TYR A 38 -5.50 -25.13 -6.97
CA TYR A 38 -6.77 -25.72 -6.56
C TYR A 38 -6.98 -25.60 -5.05
N PHE A 39 -5.96 -25.96 -4.25
CA PHE A 39 -5.99 -25.78 -2.81
C PHE A 39 -6.22 -24.34 -2.40
N LEU A 40 -5.50 -23.36 -2.98
CA LEU A 40 -5.62 -21.96 -2.61
C LEU A 40 -7.01 -21.36 -2.89
N PHE A 41 -7.75 -21.92 -3.87
CA PHE A 41 -9.09 -21.47 -4.23
C PHE A 41 -10.23 -22.33 -3.67
N THR A 42 -9.95 -23.45 -3.03
CA THR A 42 -10.98 -24.34 -2.44
C THR A 42 -10.88 -24.45 -0.93
N ASP A 43 -9.67 -24.36 -0.37
CA ASP A 43 -9.49 -24.39 1.08
C ASP A 43 -10.03 -23.14 1.75
N LYS A 44 -10.90 -23.32 2.73
CA LYS A 44 -11.60 -22.23 3.43
C LYS A 44 -10.63 -21.24 4.08
N LEU A 45 -9.53 -21.72 4.66
CA LEU A 45 -8.56 -20.86 5.35
C LEU A 45 -7.71 -20.08 4.34
N ALA A 46 -7.31 -20.71 3.24
CA ALA A 46 -6.58 -20.04 2.17
C ALA A 46 -7.42 -18.93 1.54
N LEU A 47 -8.69 -19.19 1.24
CA LEU A 47 -9.64 -18.19 0.73
C LEU A 47 -9.86 -17.03 1.71
N GLN A 48 -10.00 -17.31 3.00
CA GLN A 48 -10.11 -16.26 4.01
C GLN A 48 -8.87 -15.36 4.03
N ASN A 49 -7.66 -15.95 3.93
CA ASN A 49 -6.41 -15.18 3.86
C ASN A 49 -6.31 -14.33 2.59
N LEU A 50 -6.77 -14.87 1.44
CA LEU A 50 -6.83 -14.15 0.18
C LEU A 50 -7.75 -12.92 0.29
N TRP A 51 -9.00 -13.12 0.69
CA TRP A 51 -9.97 -12.03 0.82
C TRP A 51 -9.54 -11.01 1.86
N TYR A 52 -8.97 -11.45 2.97
CA TYR A 52 -8.43 -10.57 4.01
C TYR A 52 -7.30 -9.68 3.46
N THR A 53 -6.39 -10.27 2.65
CA THR A 53 -5.30 -9.52 2.02
C THR A 53 -5.83 -8.47 1.06
N VAL A 54 -6.73 -8.86 0.16
CA VAL A 54 -7.32 -7.96 -0.84
C VAL A 54 -8.10 -6.84 -0.14
N TRP A 55 -8.94 -7.18 0.83
CA TRP A 55 -9.74 -6.20 1.57
C TRP A 55 -8.88 -5.16 2.30
N ILE A 56 -7.87 -5.60 3.08
CA ILE A 56 -6.96 -4.68 3.77
C ILE A 56 -6.23 -3.79 2.77
N THR A 57 -5.75 -4.36 1.66
CA THR A 57 -5.06 -3.59 0.62
C THR A 57 -5.97 -2.53 0.03
N VAL A 58 -7.19 -2.89 -0.39
CA VAL A 58 -8.14 -1.95 -0.98
C VAL A 58 -8.52 -0.84 -0.01
N VAL A 59 -8.83 -1.17 1.25
CA VAL A 59 -9.18 -0.18 2.27
C VAL A 59 -8.00 0.75 2.56
N THR A 60 -6.78 0.20 2.63
CA THR A 60 -5.57 1.01 2.85
C THR A 60 -5.32 1.96 1.68
N VAL A 61 -5.43 1.47 0.42
CA VAL A 61 -5.25 2.29 -0.78
C VAL A 61 -6.29 3.42 -0.83
N ALA A 62 -7.56 3.08 -0.66
CA ALA A 62 -8.65 4.06 -0.68
C ALA A 62 -8.46 5.13 0.42
N GLY A 63 -8.18 4.70 1.65
CA GLY A 63 -7.95 5.60 2.78
C GLY A 63 -6.70 6.48 2.57
N ALA A 64 -5.58 5.89 2.13
CA ALA A 64 -4.34 6.63 1.89
C ALA A 64 -4.52 7.69 0.80
N ILE A 65 -5.12 7.33 -0.33
CA ILE A 65 -5.35 8.27 -1.43
C ILE A 65 -6.30 9.39 -1.02
N THR A 66 -7.42 9.06 -0.38
CA THR A 66 -8.39 10.07 0.07
C THR A 66 -7.75 11.09 1.02
N ILE A 67 -7.08 10.60 2.06
CA ILE A 67 -6.43 11.49 3.05
C ILE A 67 -5.31 12.29 2.39
N SER A 68 -4.48 11.65 1.57
CA SER A 68 -3.36 12.31 0.89
C SER A 68 -3.81 13.35 -0.12
N TYR A 69 -4.91 13.10 -0.83
CA TYR A 69 -5.43 14.06 -1.79
C TYR A 69 -5.97 15.31 -1.08
N LEU A 70 -6.73 15.14 0.00
CA LEU A 70 -7.21 16.26 0.82
C LEU A 70 -6.03 17.05 1.42
N LEU A 71 -5.02 16.35 1.92
CA LEU A 71 -3.83 16.98 2.46
C LEU A 71 -3.05 17.73 1.38
N ALA A 72 -2.87 17.15 0.20
CA ALA A 72 -2.20 17.78 -0.93
C ALA A 72 -2.94 19.03 -1.43
N LEU A 73 -4.28 19.00 -1.50
CA LEU A 73 -5.09 20.19 -1.80
C LEU A 73 -4.87 21.29 -0.77
N TYR A 74 -4.88 20.93 0.52
CA TYR A 74 -4.62 21.89 1.58
C TYR A 74 -3.23 22.51 1.45
N LEU A 75 -2.21 21.70 1.19
CA LEU A 75 -0.83 22.18 1.02
C LEU A 75 -0.66 23.06 -0.23
N ARG A 76 -1.40 22.78 -1.32
CA ARG A 76 -1.33 23.52 -2.59
C ARG A 76 -2.02 24.89 -2.53
N PHE A 77 -3.16 24.96 -1.83
CA PHE A 77 -4.03 26.13 -1.87
C PHE A 77 -4.07 26.96 -0.57
N SER A 78 -3.28 26.59 0.45
CA SER A 78 -3.25 27.31 1.73
C SER A 78 -1.86 27.88 2.01
N ASP A 79 -1.76 29.19 2.15
CA ASP A 79 -0.54 29.89 2.56
C ASP A 79 -0.39 30.03 4.09
N SER A 80 -1.19 29.29 4.86
CA SER A 80 -1.20 29.37 6.31
C SER A 80 0.12 28.90 6.95
N LYS A 81 0.44 29.43 8.14
CA LYS A 81 1.59 28.94 8.93
C LYS A 81 1.51 27.43 9.21
N ILE A 82 0.30 26.91 9.38
CA ILE A 82 0.05 25.48 9.62
C ILE A 82 0.40 24.67 8.35
N SER A 83 0.02 25.14 7.16
CA SER A 83 0.39 24.52 5.88
C SER A 83 1.91 24.41 5.75
N LYS A 84 2.65 25.48 6.08
CA LYS A 84 4.13 25.49 6.03
C LYS A 84 4.74 24.47 7.00
N VAL A 85 4.22 24.35 8.21
CA VAL A 85 4.67 23.33 9.16
C VAL A 85 4.37 21.91 8.65
N ILE A 86 3.14 21.67 8.19
CA ILE A 86 2.75 20.35 7.68
C ILE A 86 3.58 19.98 6.45
N SER A 87 3.86 20.91 5.53
CA SER A 87 4.70 20.67 4.34
C SER A 87 6.13 20.25 4.67
N THR A 88 6.61 20.59 5.86
CA THR A 88 7.94 20.19 6.33
C THR A 88 7.90 18.82 7.01
N VAL A 89 6.83 18.51 7.76
CA VAL A 89 6.82 17.32 8.63
C VAL A 89 6.10 16.11 8.05
N TYR A 90 5.26 16.25 7.02
CA TYR A 90 4.44 15.14 6.50
C TYR A 90 5.29 13.98 5.93
N LEU A 91 6.55 14.26 5.55
CA LEU A 91 7.49 13.24 5.05
C LEU A 91 8.22 12.48 6.16
N LEU A 92 8.16 12.92 7.42
CA LEU A 92 8.87 12.27 8.53
C LEU A 92 8.66 10.76 8.60
N PRO A 93 7.45 10.20 8.36
CA PRO A 93 7.25 8.77 8.33
C PRO A 93 8.18 8.00 7.37
N ARG A 94 8.66 8.63 6.31
CA ARG A 94 9.52 8.01 5.29
C ARG A 94 10.98 7.85 5.76
N PHE A 95 11.41 8.63 6.73
CA PHE A 95 12.76 8.58 7.29
C PHE A 95 12.89 7.61 8.47
N VAL A 96 11.76 7.15 9.02
CA VAL A 96 11.78 6.20 10.14
C VAL A 96 11.86 4.77 9.58
N PRO A 97 12.83 3.94 10.02
CA PRO A 97 12.87 2.53 9.62
C PRO A 97 11.56 1.83 9.96
N HIS A 98 11.02 1.08 8.99
CA HIS A 98 9.69 0.49 9.06
C HIS A 98 9.45 -0.31 10.35
N LEU A 99 10.40 -1.17 10.70
CA LEU A 99 10.32 -2.01 11.90
C LEU A 99 10.25 -1.16 13.20
N VAL A 100 11.10 -0.13 13.28
CA VAL A 100 11.14 0.79 14.44
C VAL A 100 9.81 1.52 14.60
N ALA A 101 9.25 2.01 13.49
CA ALA A 101 7.96 2.70 13.50
C ALA A 101 6.83 1.79 13.98
N ILE A 102 6.81 0.51 13.55
CA ILE A 102 5.79 -0.46 14.01
C ILE A 102 5.87 -0.65 15.53
N TYR A 103 7.05 -0.91 16.08
CA TYR A 103 7.21 -1.09 17.53
C TYR A 103 6.91 0.17 18.32
N ALA A 104 7.34 1.35 17.82
CA ALA A 104 6.98 2.62 18.44
C ALA A 104 5.46 2.83 18.47
N MET A 105 4.79 2.59 17.35
CA MET A 105 3.33 2.71 17.26
C MET A 105 2.62 1.71 18.18
N MET A 106 3.11 0.47 18.29
CA MET A 106 2.55 -0.50 19.23
C MET A 106 2.59 0.02 20.67
N THR A 107 3.68 0.67 21.10
CA THR A 107 3.78 1.23 22.45
C THR A 107 2.80 2.39 22.68
N VAL A 108 2.44 3.09 21.63
CA VAL A 108 1.45 4.20 21.68
C VAL A 108 0.03 3.66 21.74
N VAL A 109 -0.32 2.70 20.84
CA VAL A 109 -1.73 2.32 20.60
C VAL A 109 -2.19 1.04 21.29
N ARG A 110 -1.32 0.29 21.98
CA ARG A 110 -1.75 -0.88 22.75
C ARG A 110 -2.71 -0.47 23.89
N ASP A 111 -3.57 -1.37 24.33
CA ASP A 111 -4.61 -1.10 25.32
C ASP A 111 -4.09 -0.64 26.70
N SER A 112 -2.81 -0.91 27.00
CA SER A 112 -2.07 -0.38 28.16
C SER A 112 -0.97 0.60 27.75
N GLY A 113 -1.05 1.18 26.54
CA GLY A 113 -0.05 2.03 25.95
C GLY A 113 -0.14 3.50 26.36
N PHE A 114 0.61 4.34 25.63
CA PHE A 114 0.67 5.76 25.92
C PHE A 114 -0.71 6.44 25.87
N LEU A 115 -1.52 6.16 24.84
CA LEU A 115 -2.86 6.76 24.70
C LEU A 115 -3.79 6.38 25.85
N ASN A 116 -3.75 5.14 26.33
CA ASN A 116 -4.51 4.71 27.48
C ASN A 116 -4.05 5.44 28.75
N ARG A 117 -2.74 5.50 29.02
CA ARG A 117 -2.20 6.21 30.19
C ARG A 117 -2.54 7.69 30.17
N LEU A 118 -2.45 8.33 29.01
CA LEU A 118 -2.84 9.73 28.85
C LEU A 118 -4.34 9.94 29.14
N SER A 119 -5.20 9.05 28.65
CA SER A 119 -6.65 9.14 28.91
C SER A 119 -6.99 8.94 30.38
N GLN A 120 -6.23 8.12 31.12
CA GLN A 120 -6.43 7.91 32.56
C GLN A 120 -6.17 9.20 33.36
N VAL A 121 -5.28 10.09 32.92
CA VAL A 121 -5.06 11.40 33.54
C VAL A 121 -6.34 12.26 33.51
N PHE A 122 -7.18 12.05 32.50
CA PHE A 122 -8.48 12.72 32.35
C PHE A 122 -9.67 11.90 32.90
N GLY A 123 -9.40 10.83 33.65
CA GLY A 123 -10.42 9.96 34.22
C GLY A 123 -11.07 8.96 33.28
N TYR A 124 -10.53 8.77 32.07
CA TYR A 124 -11.04 7.81 31.06
C TYR A 124 -10.12 6.61 30.94
N ASN A 125 -10.68 5.43 30.64
CA ASN A 125 -9.92 4.22 30.36
C ASN A 125 -10.06 3.90 28.85
N PHE A 126 -9.32 4.62 28.01
CA PHE A 126 -9.37 4.46 26.55
C PHE A 126 -8.54 3.25 26.12
N LYS A 127 -9.19 2.23 25.61
CA LYS A 127 -8.57 1.03 25.04
C LYS A 127 -8.85 0.98 23.54
N PRO A 128 -7.90 1.38 22.69
CA PRO A 128 -8.15 1.49 21.24
C PRO A 128 -8.43 0.16 20.55
N GLY A 129 -7.99 -0.98 21.09
CA GLY A 129 -8.20 -2.30 20.50
C GLY A 129 -7.63 -2.42 19.06
N LEU A 130 -6.47 -1.80 18.82
CA LEU A 130 -5.89 -1.70 17.47
C LEU A 130 -4.85 -2.79 17.17
N LEU A 131 -4.39 -3.54 18.17
CA LEU A 131 -3.41 -4.60 17.95
C LEU A 131 -4.10 -5.94 17.66
N TYR A 132 -3.39 -6.77 16.91
CA TYR A 132 -3.77 -8.14 16.54
C TYR A 132 -5.10 -8.22 15.77
N ASN A 133 -5.38 -7.20 14.95
CA ASN A 133 -6.55 -7.15 14.08
C ASN A 133 -6.30 -6.30 12.82
N ALA A 134 -7.28 -6.28 11.91
CA ALA A 134 -7.23 -5.54 10.66
C ALA A 134 -7.03 -4.03 10.86
N LYS A 135 -7.65 -3.45 11.90
CA LYS A 135 -7.61 -1.99 12.14
C LYS A 135 -6.18 -1.52 12.40
N GLY A 136 -5.40 -2.28 13.15
CA GLY A 136 -4.00 -1.98 13.40
C GLY A 136 -3.13 -2.05 12.15
N ILE A 137 -3.34 -3.07 11.32
CA ILE A 137 -2.62 -3.19 10.04
C ILE A 137 -2.94 -1.99 9.14
N ILE A 138 -4.24 -1.67 8.97
CA ILE A 138 -4.68 -0.55 8.14
C ILE A 138 -4.11 0.77 8.66
N MET A 139 -4.22 1.04 9.96
CA MET A 139 -3.71 2.25 10.59
C MET A 139 -2.20 2.42 10.33
N MET A 140 -1.42 1.36 10.53
CA MET A 140 0.02 1.40 10.34
C MET A 140 0.41 1.59 8.88
N ASN A 141 -0.27 0.89 7.98
CA ASN A 141 -0.07 1.04 6.55
C ASN A 141 -0.49 2.45 6.07
N LEU A 142 -1.57 3.02 6.59
CA LEU A 142 -1.97 4.40 6.31
C LEU A 142 -0.88 5.39 6.72
N TRP A 143 -0.31 5.24 7.90
CA TRP A 143 0.74 6.13 8.39
C TRP A 143 1.95 6.22 7.43
N PHE A 144 2.38 5.09 6.84
CA PHE A 144 3.44 5.07 5.84
C PHE A 144 2.99 5.57 4.46
N ASN A 145 1.81 5.14 4.02
CA ASN A 145 1.35 5.37 2.66
C ASN A 145 0.82 6.79 2.42
N ILE A 146 0.25 7.45 3.45
CA ILE A 146 -0.19 8.85 3.35
C ILE A 146 0.99 9.76 3.01
N ALA A 147 2.13 9.61 3.69
CA ALA A 147 3.31 10.42 3.40
C ALA A 147 3.79 10.24 1.96
N PHE A 148 3.80 9.00 1.46
CA PHE A 148 4.20 8.68 0.09
C PHE A 148 3.23 9.20 -0.95
N ALA A 149 1.92 8.95 -0.78
CA ALA A 149 0.91 9.42 -1.71
C ALA A 149 0.84 10.95 -1.75
N THR A 150 0.92 11.61 -0.58
CA THR A 150 0.92 13.08 -0.52
C THR A 150 2.07 13.66 -1.32
N MET A 151 3.27 13.09 -1.25
CA MET A 151 4.42 13.54 -2.02
C MET A 151 4.14 13.53 -3.53
N ILE A 152 3.59 12.44 -4.05
CA ILE A 152 3.26 12.31 -5.48
C ILE A 152 2.15 13.29 -5.86
N ILE A 153 1.08 13.35 -5.07
CA ILE A 153 -0.09 14.18 -5.38
C ILE A 153 0.24 15.68 -5.27
N VAL A 154 1.06 16.09 -4.30
CA VAL A 154 1.54 17.49 -4.20
C VAL A 154 2.33 17.87 -5.43
N ALA A 155 3.22 16.99 -5.92
CA ALA A 155 3.98 17.23 -7.14
C ALA A 155 3.06 17.36 -8.37
N ALA A 156 2.05 16.50 -8.48
CA ALA A 156 1.03 16.55 -9.53
C ALA A 156 0.25 17.89 -9.50
N LEU A 157 -0.22 18.28 -8.32
CA LEU A 157 -0.97 19.53 -8.16
C LEU A 157 -0.10 20.78 -8.40
N ALA A 158 1.19 20.71 -8.07
CA ALA A 158 2.14 21.80 -8.37
C ALA A 158 2.38 21.98 -9.87
N GLY A 159 2.21 20.92 -10.66
CA GLY A 159 2.28 20.97 -12.12
C GLY A 159 1.07 21.63 -12.81
N ILE A 160 -0.03 21.88 -12.08
CA ILE A 160 -1.20 22.56 -12.63
C ILE A 160 -0.97 24.08 -12.56
N PRO A 161 -0.94 24.79 -13.72
CA PRO A 161 -0.75 26.25 -13.75
C PRO A 161 -1.86 27.00 -13.01
N ASP A 162 -1.50 28.04 -12.25
CA ASP A 162 -2.48 28.86 -11.53
C ASP A 162 -3.45 29.56 -12.49
N SER A 163 -3.01 29.89 -13.70
CA SER A 163 -3.85 30.47 -14.74
C SER A 163 -5.09 29.63 -15.10
N ILE A 164 -5.02 28.31 -15.04
CA ILE A 164 -6.19 27.43 -15.26
C ILE A 164 -7.22 27.64 -14.15
N ILE A 165 -6.77 27.78 -12.92
CA ILE A 165 -7.63 27.97 -11.75
C ILE A 165 -8.23 29.38 -11.75
N GLU A 166 -7.42 30.39 -12.10
CA GLU A 166 -7.86 31.79 -12.21
C GLU A 166 -8.89 31.93 -13.34
N SER A 167 -8.60 31.43 -14.53
CA SER A 167 -9.56 31.43 -15.65
C SER A 167 -10.90 30.77 -15.32
N SER A 168 -10.88 29.70 -14.54
CA SER A 168 -12.13 29.07 -14.11
C SER A 168 -12.94 29.97 -13.16
N ARG A 169 -12.27 30.75 -12.32
CA ARG A 169 -12.91 31.70 -11.42
C ARG A 169 -13.47 32.93 -12.17
N ASP A 170 -12.76 33.37 -13.18
CA ASP A 170 -13.18 34.52 -14.00
C ASP A 170 -14.51 34.28 -14.73
N VAL A 171 -14.78 33.03 -15.11
CA VAL A 171 -16.07 32.61 -15.65
C VAL A 171 -17.11 32.25 -14.59
N GLY A 172 -16.84 32.53 -13.30
CA GLY A 172 -17.77 32.34 -12.19
C GLY A 172 -17.83 30.90 -11.64
N ALA A 173 -16.86 30.03 -11.98
CA ALA A 173 -16.85 28.68 -11.47
C ALA A 173 -16.54 28.63 -9.95
N GLY A 174 -17.39 27.98 -9.18
CA GLY A 174 -17.19 27.76 -7.76
C GLY A 174 -16.06 26.74 -7.49
N ARG A 175 -15.50 26.73 -6.28
CA ARG A 175 -14.37 25.86 -5.87
C ARG A 175 -14.62 24.37 -6.14
N ILE A 176 -15.83 23.88 -5.87
CA ILE A 176 -16.20 22.47 -6.07
C ILE A 176 -16.21 22.14 -7.57
N TYR A 177 -16.75 23.02 -8.40
CA TYR A 177 -16.77 22.85 -9.85
C TYR A 177 -15.35 22.83 -10.42
N THR A 178 -14.52 23.80 -10.04
CA THR A 178 -13.09 23.87 -10.45
C THR A 178 -12.35 22.59 -10.03
N PHE A 179 -12.60 22.09 -8.82
CA PHE A 179 -12.01 20.85 -8.36
C PHE A 179 -12.36 19.66 -9.27
N PHE A 180 -13.64 19.36 -9.46
CA PHE A 180 -14.06 18.19 -10.22
C PHE A 180 -13.83 18.29 -11.73
N LYS A 181 -13.86 19.50 -12.30
CA LYS A 181 -13.75 19.71 -13.75
C LYS A 181 -12.34 20.06 -14.24
N MET A 182 -11.49 20.58 -13.36
CA MET A 182 -10.13 21.00 -13.72
C MET A 182 -9.06 20.26 -12.92
N VAL A 183 -9.03 20.40 -11.59
CA VAL A 183 -7.94 19.93 -10.76
C VAL A 183 -7.89 18.39 -10.74
N LEU A 184 -9.01 17.72 -10.48
CA LEU A 184 -9.07 16.26 -10.41
C LEU A 184 -8.72 15.59 -11.74
N PRO A 185 -9.30 15.97 -12.90
CA PRO A 185 -8.94 15.37 -14.18
C PRO A 185 -7.47 15.57 -14.57
N LEU A 186 -6.89 16.74 -14.27
CA LEU A 186 -5.49 17.03 -14.57
C LEU A 186 -4.51 16.25 -13.70
N SER A 187 -4.89 15.91 -12.46
CA SER A 187 -4.04 15.18 -11.51
C SER A 187 -4.33 13.67 -11.45
N ILE A 188 -5.39 13.18 -12.08
CA ILE A 188 -5.86 11.79 -11.91
C ILE A 188 -4.81 10.75 -12.29
N LYS A 189 -3.96 11.03 -13.28
CA LYS A 189 -2.91 10.11 -13.71
C LYS A 189 -1.88 9.87 -12.61
N ASP A 190 -1.40 10.94 -12.00
CA ASP A 190 -0.44 10.84 -10.90
C ASP A 190 -1.08 10.19 -9.66
N VAL A 191 -2.37 10.43 -9.43
CA VAL A 191 -3.13 9.70 -8.40
C VAL A 191 -3.16 8.21 -8.69
N LEU A 192 -3.40 7.79 -9.94
CA LEU A 192 -3.36 6.37 -10.33
C LEU A 192 -1.95 5.79 -10.18
N VAL A 193 -0.91 6.55 -10.46
CA VAL A 193 0.48 6.17 -10.16
C VAL A 193 0.65 5.88 -8.67
N ALA A 194 0.25 6.82 -7.81
CA ALA A 194 0.32 6.64 -6.35
C ALA A 194 -0.48 5.42 -5.88
N MET A 195 -1.71 5.25 -6.40
CA MET A 195 -2.55 4.08 -6.10
C MET A 195 -1.85 2.77 -6.45
N THR A 196 -1.23 2.70 -7.64
CA THR A 196 -0.52 1.49 -8.10
C THR A 196 0.61 1.12 -7.16
N PHE A 197 1.48 2.07 -6.81
CA PHE A 197 2.60 1.81 -5.90
C PHE A 197 2.12 1.41 -4.50
N ILE A 198 1.09 2.07 -3.97
CA ILE A 198 0.53 1.71 -2.67
C ILE A 198 -0.10 0.33 -2.72
N PHE A 199 -0.83 0.00 -3.78
CA PHE A 199 -1.43 -1.33 -3.94
C PHE A 199 -0.36 -2.41 -3.96
N MET A 200 0.67 -2.27 -4.80
CA MET A 200 1.78 -3.24 -4.91
C MET A 200 2.49 -3.45 -3.57
N SER A 201 2.76 -2.37 -2.84
CA SER A 201 3.44 -2.47 -1.55
C SER A 201 2.58 -3.12 -0.46
N ASN A 202 1.26 -2.92 -0.51
CA ASN A 202 0.36 -3.47 0.51
C ASN A 202 -0.08 -4.90 0.22
N ILE A 203 -0.30 -5.30 -1.05
CA ILE A 203 -0.68 -6.67 -1.40
C ILE A 203 0.42 -7.68 -1.02
N SER A 204 1.68 -7.25 -1.08
CA SER A 204 2.86 -8.04 -0.69
C SER A 204 3.33 -7.79 0.75
N SER A 205 2.58 -7.01 1.55
CA SER A 205 2.99 -6.62 2.89
C SER A 205 3.19 -7.84 3.80
N PHE A 206 4.37 -7.86 4.45
CA PHE A 206 4.76 -8.91 5.39
C PHE A 206 4.97 -8.36 6.81
N THR A 207 5.85 -7.36 6.96
CA THR A 207 6.36 -6.94 8.28
C THR A 207 5.25 -6.42 9.20
N THR A 208 4.39 -5.53 8.69
CA THR A 208 3.27 -4.99 9.47
C THR A 208 2.30 -6.08 9.93
N PRO A 209 1.70 -6.89 9.03
CA PRO A 209 0.75 -7.92 9.46
C PRO A 209 1.40 -9.04 10.26
N TYR A 210 2.70 -9.29 10.11
CA TYR A 210 3.41 -10.28 10.91
C TYR A 210 3.54 -9.86 12.38
N ILE A 211 3.79 -8.57 12.64
CA ILE A 211 4.02 -8.06 14.00
C ILE A 211 2.71 -7.70 14.71
N ILE A 212 1.79 -7.03 14.02
CA ILE A 212 0.57 -6.47 14.64
C ILE A 212 -0.74 -7.08 14.12
N GLY A 213 -0.66 -7.99 13.17
CA GLY A 213 -1.84 -8.65 12.62
C GLY A 213 -2.36 -9.79 13.50
N PRO A 214 -3.56 -10.31 13.20
CA PRO A 214 -4.14 -11.44 13.89
C PRO A 214 -3.44 -12.76 13.50
N ASN A 215 -3.61 -13.76 14.36
CA ASN A 215 -3.19 -15.12 14.02
C ASN A 215 -4.01 -15.72 12.88
N HIS A 216 -5.27 -15.31 12.75
CA HIS A 216 -6.21 -15.70 11.70
C HIS A 216 -7.28 -14.61 11.50
N PRO A 217 -7.68 -14.29 10.25
CA PRO A 217 -6.99 -14.60 8.97
C PRO A 217 -5.65 -13.84 8.85
N LYS A 218 -4.72 -14.38 8.04
CA LYS A 218 -3.39 -13.79 7.78
C LYS A 218 -3.34 -13.12 6.42
N MET A 219 -2.59 -12.03 6.28
CA MET A 219 -2.25 -11.52 4.95
C MET A 219 -1.31 -12.49 4.22
N PHE A 220 -1.38 -12.50 2.90
CA PHE A 220 -0.66 -13.44 2.04
C PHE A 220 0.86 -13.43 2.25
N GLY A 221 1.47 -12.26 2.53
CA GLY A 221 2.90 -12.22 2.87
C GLY A 221 3.25 -13.06 4.11
N VAL A 222 2.40 -13.01 5.14
CA VAL A 222 2.57 -13.83 6.37
C VAL A 222 2.23 -15.28 6.11
N TYR A 223 1.17 -15.55 5.34
CA TYR A 223 0.76 -16.90 4.97
C TYR A 223 1.85 -17.60 4.14
N LEU A 224 2.46 -16.92 3.19
CA LEU A 224 3.59 -17.39 2.39
C LEU A 224 4.74 -17.86 3.30
N ARG A 225 5.17 -17.01 4.24
CA ARG A 225 6.21 -17.37 5.20
C ARG A 225 5.83 -18.61 6.03
N ASP A 226 4.59 -18.71 6.46
CA ASP A 226 4.11 -19.89 7.22
C ASP A 226 4.19 -21.18 6.38
N GLN A 227 3.83 -21.12 5.08
CA GLN A 227 3.96 -22.28 4.18
C GLN A 227 5.42 -22.67 4.01
N PHE A 228 6.29 -21.68 3.78
CA PHE A 228 7.74 -21.89 3.67
C PHE A 228 8.33 -22.52 4.95
N SER A 229 7.96 -22.00 6.13
CA SER A 229 8.42 -22.53 7.43
C SER A 229 7.94 -23.96 7.71
N LYS A 230 6.83 -24.38 7.07
CA LYS A 230 6.29 -25.75 7.14
C LYS A 230 6.85 -26.65 6.02
N MET A 231 7.89 -26.21 5.32
CA MET A 231 8.53 -26.90 4.18
C MET A 231 7.56 -27.26 3.03
N ARG A 232 6.49 -26.45 2.87
CA ARG A 232 5.53 -26.58 1.76
C ARG A 232 5.90 -25.57 0.67
N TYR A 233 7.05 -25.82 0.04
CA TYR A 233 7.68 -24.85 -0.87
C TYR A 233 6.84 -24.58 -2.12
N GLU A 234 6.20 -25.61 -2.70
CA GLU A 234 5.35 -25.51 -3.88
C GLU A 234 4.13 -24.61 -3.59
N ARG A 235 3.55 -24.73 -2.40
CA ARG A 235 2.44 -23.87 -1.95
C ARG A 235 2.90 -22.46 -1.68
N ALA A 236 4.06 -22.26 -1.05
CA ALA A 236 4.64 -20.95 -0.86
C ALA A 236 4.93 -20.28 -2.22
N ALA A 237 5.43 -21.04 -3.19
CA ALA A 237 5.64 -20.58 -4.56
C ALA A 237 4.33 -20.16 -5.24
N ALA A 238 3.26 -20.94 -5.12
CA ALA A 238 1.95 -20.61 -5.68
C ALA A 238 1.37 -19.32 -5.04
N VAL A 239 1.51 -19.11 -3.73
CA VAL A 239 1.13 -17.87 -3.06
C VAL A 239 1.95 -16.69 -3.59
N SER A 240 3.27 -16.86 -3.81
CA SER A 240 4.15 -15.83 -4.38
C SER A 240 3.69 -15.41 -5.78
N VAL A 241 3.34 -16.39 -6.63
CA VAL A 241 2.84 -16.13 -7.99
C VAL A 241 1.50 -15.40 -7.95
N LEU A 242 0.59 -15.72 -7.02
CA LEU A 242 -0.66 -14.97 -6.86
C LEU A 242 -0.41 -13.52 -6.43
N ILE A 243 0.49 -13.28 -5.47
CA ILE A 243 0.88 -11.91 -5.07
C ILE A 243 1.44 -11.16 -6.28
N PHE A 244 2.30 -11.80 -7.06
CA PHE A 244 2.87 -11.22 -8.28
C PHE A 244 1.78 -10.91 -9.31
N ALA A 245 0.83 -11.81 -9.54
CA ALA A 245 -0.28 -11.61 -10.46
C ALA A 245 -1.15 -10.40 -10.06
N PHE A 246 -1.53 -10.28 -8.79
CA PHE A 246 -2.27 -9.11 -8.29
C PHE A 246 -1.47 -7.81 -8.45
N SER A 247 -0.17 -7.85 -8.14
CA SER A 247 0.72 -6.69 -8.33
C SER A 247 0.82 -6.30 -9.82
N SER A 248 0.91 -7.29 -10.71
CA SER A 248 0.99 -7.07 -12.16
C SER A 248 -0.27 -6.46 -12.73
N ILE A 249 -1.46 -6.81 -12.22
CA ILE A 249 -2.72 -6.18 -12.64
C ILE A 249 -2.67 -4.67 -12.39
N SER A 250 -2.20 -4.25 -11.21
CA SER A 250 -2.09 -2.82 -10.92
C SER A 250 -1.03 -2.13 -11.78
N ALA A 251 0.10 -2.81 -12.08
CA ALA A 251 1.13 -2.30 -12.97
C ALA A 251 0.63 -2.15 -14.42
N ILE A 252 -0.20 -3.08 -14.91
CA ILE A 252 -0.81 -2.99 -16.23
C ILE A 252 -1.74 -1.78 -16.32
N VAL A 253 -2.55 -1.53 -15.29
CA VAL A 253 -3.40 -0.33 -15.21
C VAL A 253 -2.53 0.93 -15.31
N TYR A 254 -1.43 0.99 -14.57
CA TYR A 254 -0.47 2.10 -14.64
C TYR A 254 0.11 2.28 -16.06
N LEU A 255 0.59 1.21 -16.68
CA LEU A 255 1.16 1.27 -18.03
C LEU A 255 0.13 1.73 -19.06
N TYR A 256 -1.09 1.17 -19.00
CA TYR A 256 -2.16 1.54 -19.92
C TYR A 256 -2.54 3.03 -19.81
N THR A 257 -2.61 3.57 -18.60
CA THR A 257 -2.94 5.00 -18.40
C THR A 257 -1.84 5.93 -18.90
N ASN A 258 -0.57 5.51 -18.82
CA ASN A 258 0.57 6.34 -19.25
C ASN A 258 0.93 6.19 -20.74
N LEU A 259 0.64 5.03 -21.38
CA LEU A 259 0.96 4.80 -22.80
C LEU A 259 -0.10 5.38 -23.76
N LYS A 260 -1.30 5.66 -23.30
CA LYS A 260 -2.41 6.17 -24.15
C LYS A 260 -2.24 7.62 -24.60
N GLU A 261 -1.12 8.27 -24.29
CA GLU A 261 -0.83 9.69 -24.59
C GLU A 261 0.36 9.93 -25.51
N LYS A 262 0.80 8.91 -26.21
CA LYS A 262 1.67 9.08 -27.36
C LYS A 262 0.86 8.80 -28.63
#